data_598441021e21079d7e6b0d068e6d371f
#
_entry.id   598441021e21079d7e6b0d068e6d371f
#
_cell.length_a   1.000
_cell.length_b   1.000
_cell.length_c   1.000
_cell.angle_alpha   90.00
_cell.angle_beta   90.00
_cell.angle_gamma   90.00
#
_symmetry.space_group_name_H-M   'P 1'
#
loop_
_entity.id
_entity.type
_entity.pdbx_description
1 polymer ?
#
loop_
_entity_poly.entity_id
_entity_poly.type
_entity_poly.pdbx_seq_one_letter_code
_entity_poly.pdbx_strand_id
1 'polypeptide(L)'
;MKKVWLVVLTVAVSVALAGTSFAAEVKYKKKTLYKEGAAGGGSIAGVVSLNGKAPPPIMEDLKKGKNVEFCTKHPDTVKDGFRPRVKVVAKGGKLKDAVVFIEKIATGKPWGDKAGKMNFDFRNCDIDQKIGVIRRTSDEEKKAWKAYDKEKKKAEKAKKTLPPWTGLEGTGALLTVTNNDPEILHNPHGYSVVGASRKTLFNKPLPSQGDVAEVTATLKKFKAKGKKKDTHFFLQCDQHNFMEADARIVWNPYYSITGADGAFKIDGIPAGKYKVTAWQPYVGEVTQEVTVGAGAAKANFTLKARKLKASPPPDK
;
A
#
# COMPACT_ATOMS: atom_id res chain seq x y z
N MET A 1 -35.05 79.71 20.43
CA MET A 1 -33.76 79.03 20.04
C MET A 1 -33.98 77.53 20.10
N LYS A 2 -34.29 76.87 18.98
CA LYS A 2 -34.49 75.42 18.92
C LYS A 2 -33.23 74.80 18.34
N LYS A 3 -32.53 73.94 19.13
CA LYS A 3 -31.39 73.19 18.66
C LYS A 3 -31.86 71.97 17.88
N VAL A 4 -31.50 71.92 16.59
CA VAL A 4 -31.70 70.78 15.71
C VAL A 4 -30.49 69.86 15.86
N TRP A 5 -30.72 68.61 16.29
CA TRP A 5 -29.71 67.57 16.35
C TRP A 5 -29.71 66.84 15.00
N LEU A 6 -28.58 66.91 14.33
CA LEU A 6 -28.34 66.16 13.09
C LEU A 6 -27.82 64.76 13.46
N VAL A 7 -28.62 63.74 13.24
CA VAL A 7 -28.19 62.34 13.40
C VAL A 7 -27.50 61.93 12.11
N VAL A 8 -26.19 61.76 12.18
CA VAL A 8 -25.42 61.19 11.09
C VAL A 8 -25.46 59.67 11.23
N LEU A 9 -26.17 59.00 10.30
CA LEU A 9 -26.20 57.54 10.21
C LEU A 9 -24.98 57.10 9.45
N THR A 10 -23.95 56.58 10.17
CA THR A 10 -22.80 55.90 9.54
C THR A 10 -23.17 54.45 9.21
N VAL A 11 -23.37 54.19 7.95
CA VAL A 11 -23.51 52.83 7.42
C VAL A 11 -22.12 52.21 7.36
N ALA A 12 -21.85 51.32 8.29
CA ALA A 12 -20.64 50.49 8.26
C ALA A 12 -20.84 49.40 7.21
N VAL A 13 -20.21 49.55 6.07
CA VAL A 13 -20.08 48.48 5.08
C VAL A 13 -19.02 47.48 5.59
N SER A 14 -19.47 46.36 6.13
CA SER A 14 -18.59 45.23 6.49
C SER A 14 -18.15 44.54 5.22
N VAL A 15 -17.00 44.91 4.70
CA VAL A 15 -16.30 44.10 3.67
C VAL A 15 -15.83 42.84 4.32
N ALA A 16 -16.53 41.74 4.13
CA ALA A 16 -16.05 40.42 4.46
C ALA A 16 -14.86 40.09 3.55
N LEU A 17 -13.65 40.32 4.04
CA LEU A 17 -12.45 39.78 3.45
C LEU A 17 -12.56 38.27 3.55
N ALA A 18 -12.97 37.63 2.46
CA ALA A 18 -12.77 36.18 2.27
C ALA A 18 -11.28 35.93 2.30
N GLY A 19 -10.80 35.67 3.48
CA GLY A 19 -9.40 35.25 3.69
C GLY A 19 -9.17 33.96 2.92
N THR A 20 -8.47 34.05 1.81
CA THR A 20 -7.84 32.90 1.17
C THR A 20 -6.84 32.37 2.19
N SER A 21 -7.26 31.35 2.96
CA SER A 21 -6.33 30.64 3.83
C SER A 21 -5.34 29.95 2.91
N PHE A 22 -4.18 30.55 2.73
CA PHE A 22 -3.07 29.88 2.09
C PHE A 22 -2.74 28.66 2.94
N ALA A 23 -2.95 27.49 2.36
CA ALA A 23 -2.57 26.25 3.01
C ALA A 23 -1.07 26.29 3.32
N ALA A 24 -0.74 26.33 4.60
CA ALA A 24 0.65 26.38 5.03
C ALA A 24 1.38 25.09 4.63
N GLU A 25 2.59 25.24 4.13
CA GLU A 25 3.46 24.09 3.87
C GLU A 25 3.76 23.35 5.17
N VAL A 26 3.34 22.09 5.28
CA VAL A 26 3.59 21.29 6.47
C VAL A 26 5.06 20.90 6.53
N LYS A 27 5.85 21.59 7.35
CA LYS A 27 7.27 21.26 7.59
C LYS A 27 7.41 20.02 8.47
N TYR A 28 7.88 18.92 7.89
CA TYR A 28 8.14 17.68 8.61
C TYR A 28 9.50 17.67 9.29
N LYS A 29 9.51 17.54 10.61
CA LYS A 29 10.73 17.15 11.31
C LYS A 29 11.11 15.72 10.91
N LYS A 30 12.40 15.45 10.74
CA LYS A 30 12.98 14.18 10.23
C LYS A 30 12.48 12.88 10.89
N LYS A 31 11.77 12.94 12.02
CA LYS A 31 11.30 11.80 12.83
C LYS A 31 9.78 11.73 13.03
N THR A 32 9.00 12.62 12.44
CA THR A 32 7.56 12.64 12.69
C THR A 32 6.92 11.45 11.98
N LEU A 33 6.52 10.45 12.76
CA LEU A 33 5.61 9.42 12.34
C LEU A 33 4.19 10.01 12.33
N TYR A 34 3.32 9.43 11.54
CA TYR A 34 1.91 9.78 11.54
C TYR A 34 1.30 9.60 12.94
N LYS A 35 0.53 10.59 13.37
CA LYS A 35 -0.29 10.53 14.58
C LYS A 35 -1.75 10.63 14.19
N GLU A 36 -2.56 9.74 14.74
CA GLU A 36 -4.00 9.81 14.59
C GLU A 36 -4.56 11.04 15.31
N GLY A 37 -5.56 11.65 14.74
CA GLY A 37 -6.23 12.85 15.19
C GLY A 37 -7.53 13.06 14.45
N ALA A 38 -8.04 14.29 14.39
CA ALA A 38 -9.26 14.61 13.68
C ALA A 38 -9.12 14.46 12.18
N ALA A 39 -10.15 13.94 11.53
CA ALA A 39 -10.27 13.97 10.08
C ALA A 39 -10.42 15.40 9.58
N GLY A 40 -9.85 15.69 8.42
CA GLY A 40 -10.11 16.93 7.70
C GLY A 40 -11.38 16.87 6.86
N GLY A 41 -11.82 18.03 6.36
CA GLY A 41 -12.97 18.14 5.46
C GLY A 41 -12.62 17.97 3.97
N GLY A 42 -11.34 17.85 3.64
CA GLY A 42 -10.90 17.80 2.24
C GLY A 42 -10.83 16.39 1.67
N SER A 43 -10.83 16.33 0.34
CA SER A 43 -10.61 15.09 -0.40
C SER A 43 -9.77 15.33 -1.66
N ILE A 44 -9.18 14.26 -2.18
CA ILE A 44 -8.52 14.24 -3.50
C ILE A 44 -9.17 13.12 -4.32
N ALA A 45 -9.61 13.46 -5.53
CA ALA A 45 -10.15 12.50 -6.47
C ALA A 45 -9.55 12.71 -7.87
N GLY A 46 -9.50 11.63 -8.65
CA GLY A 46 -8.99 11.70 -10.00
C GLY A 46 -8.86 10.35 -10.66
N VAL A 47 -8.09 10.32 -11.73
CA VAL A 47 -7.85 9.13 -12.54
C VAL A 47 -6.35 8.92 -12.73
N VAL A 48 -5.94 7.67 -12.67
CA VAL A 48 -4.59 7.25 -13.07
C VAL A 48 -4.66 6.64 -14.46
N SER A 49 -3.85 7.16 -15.36
CA SER A 49 -3.78 6.71 -16.75
C SER A 49 -2.41 6.14 -17.09
N LEU A 50 -2.37 5.27 -18.09
CA LEU A 50 -1.15 4.75 -18.69
C LEU A 50 -0.93 5.43 -20.05
N ASN A 51 0.19 6.10 -20.22
CA ASN A 51 0.65 6.59 -21.51
C ASN A 51 1.48 5.51 -22.21
N GLY A 52 1.01 5.09 -23.35
CA GLY A 52 1.55 3.98 -24.14
C GLY A 52 0.77 2.68 -23.94
N LYS A 53 1.20 1.64 -24.66
CA LYS A 53 0.55 0.32 -24.62
C LYS A 53 1.00 -0.47 -23.41
N ALA A 54 0.05 -1.08 -22.69
CA ALA A 54 0.37 -2.03 -21.63
C ALA A 54 1.25 -3.16 -22.18
N PRO A 55 2.27 -3.61 -21.43
CA PRO A 55 3.10 -4.73 -21.86
C PRO A 55 2.24 -6.00 -21.97
N PRO A 56 2.58 -6.90 -22.91
CA PRO A 56 1.87 -8.17 -23.04
C PRO A 56 2.07 -9.02 -21.79
N PRO A 57 1.16 -9.96 -21.51
CA PRO A 57 1.36 -10.96 -20.47
C PRO A 57 2.66 -11.76 -20.67
N ILE A 58 3.28 -12.12 -19.54
CA ILE A 58 4.37 -13.11 -19.54
C ILE A 58 3.71 -14.49 -19.56
N MET A 59 4.00 -15.29 -20.57
CA MET A 59 3.45 -16.65 -20.66
C MET A 59 4.33 -17.61 -19.85
N GLU A 60 3.81 -18.06 -18.70
CA GLU A 60 4.50 -19.00 -17.80
C GLU A 60 4.18 -20.43 -18.22
N ASP A 61 5.21 -21.21 -18.49
CA ASP A 61 5.10 -22.65 -18.74
C ASP A 61 5.02 -23.41 -17.41
N LEU A 62 3.81 -23.72 -16.97
CA LEU A 62 3.57 -24.40 -15.71
C LEU A 62 4.14 -25.82 -15.66
N LYS A 63 4.39 -26.44 -16.83
CA LYS A 63 4.97 -27.79 -16.92
C LYS A 63 6.43 -27.83 -16.45
N LYS A 64 7.11 -26.71 -16.41
CA LYS A 64 8.47 -26.57 -15.89
C LYS A 64 8.53 -26.37 -14.37
N GLY A 65 7.38 -26.19 -13.73
CA GLY A 65 7.25 -25.98 -12.29
C GLY A 65 7.10 -27.28 -11.50
N LYS A 66 6.87 -27.13 -10.20
CA LYS A 66 6.39 -28.20 -9.33
C LYS A 66 4.87 -28.28 -9.35
N ASN A 67 4.33 -29.42 -8.90
CA ASN A 67 2.89 -29.63 -8.76
C ASN A 67 2.07 -29.35 -10.04
N VAL A 68 2.62 -29.77 -11.19
CA VAL A 68 2.09 -29.48 -12.53
C VAL A 68 0.61 -29.83 -12.63
N GLU A 69 0.21 -31.05 -12.21
CA GLU A 69 -1.19 -31.51 -12.29
C GLU A 69 -2.17 -30.63 -11.52
N PHE A 70 -1.73 -30.03 -10.41
CA PHE A 70 -2.55 -29.12 -9.64
C PHE A 70 -2.54 -27.71 -10.22
N CYS A 71 -1.35 -27.15 -10.50
CA CYS A 71 -1.21 -25.76 -10.92
C CYS A 71 -1.81 -25.50 -12.31
N THR A 72 -1.82 -26.49 -13.19
CA THR A 72 -2.45 -26.36 -14.53
C THR A 72 -3.98 -26.36 -14.49
N LYS A 73 -4.60 -26.72 -13.38
CA LYS A 73 -6.06 -26.58 -13.17
C LYS A 73 -6.52 -25.17 -12.89
N HIS A 74 -5.61 -24.21 -12.73
CA HIS A 74 -5.95 -22.80 -12.54
C HIS A 74 -6.82 -22.29 -13.71
N PRO A 75 -7.92 -21.52 -13.43
CA PRO A 75 -8.85 -21.06 -14.47
C PRO A 75 -8.19 -20.26 -15.61
N ASP A 76 -7.12 -19.53 -15.30
CA ASP A 76 -6.38 -18.74 -16.30
C ASP A 76 -5.38 -19.57 -17.10
N THR A 77 -5.26 -20.87 -16.85
CA THR A 77 -4.39 -21.74 -17.65
C THR A 77 -4.98 -21.92 -19.02
N VAL A 78 -4.20 -21.56 -20.05
CA VAL A 78 -4.57 -21.77 -21.45
C VAL A 78 -4.03 -23.09 -21.97
N LYS A 79 -4.33 -23.40 -23.24
CA LYS A 79 -3.88 -24.60 -23.91
C LYS A 79 -2.38 -24.86 -23.67
N ASP A 80 -2.02 -26.11 -23.56
CA ASP A 80 -0.65 -26.60 -23.38
C ASP A 80 0.02 -26.26 -22.03
N GLY A 81 -0.79 -25.90 -21.00
CA GLY A 81 -0.30 -25.66 -19.64
C GLY A 81 0.45 -24.34 -19.46
N PHE A 82 0.22 -23.37 -20.36
CA PHE A 82 0.69 -22.02 -20.17
C PHE A 82 -0.33 -21.18 -19.38
N ARG A 83 0.18 -20.27 -18.55
CA ARG A 83 -0.63 -19.29 -17.84
C ARG A 83 -0.15 -17.87 -18.13
N PRO A 84 -1.04 -16.94 -18.56
CA PRO A 84 -0.67 -15.54 -18.75
C PRO A 84 -0.50 -14.85 -17.41
N ARG A 85 0.69 -14.32 -17.13
CA ARG A 85 0.97 -13.48 -15.99
C ARG A 85 0.87 -12.00 -16.39
N VAL A 86 -0.28 -11.40 -16.11
CA VAL A 86 -0.56 -10.00 -16.43
C VAL A 86 -0.01 -9.09 -15.33
N LYS A 87 0.96 -8.26 -15.69
CA LYS A 87 1.62 -7.34 -14.74
C LYS A 87 1.02 -5.93 -14.72
N VAL A 88 0.43 -5.52 -15.83
CA VAL A 88 -0.15 -4.19 -15.99
C VAL A 88 -1.50 -4.31 -16.67
N VAL A 89 -2.54 -3.90 -16.02
CA VAL A 89 -3.91 -3.89 -16.57
C VAL A 89 -4.29 -2.45 -16.89
N ALA A 90 -4.48 -2.16 -18.19
CA ALA A 90 -4.97 -0.86 -18.64
C ALA A 90 -5.99 -1.05 -19.76
N LYS A 91 -7.21 -0.54 -19.55
CA LYS A 91 -8.28 -0.54 -20.53
C LYS A 91 -8.61 0.89 -20.94
N GLY A 92 -8.58 1.21 -22.23
CA GLY A 92 -8.79 2.59 -22.71
C GLY A 92 -7.81 3.60 -22.06
N GLY A 93 -6.57 3.20 -21.80
CA GLY A 93 -5.57 4.02 -21.12
C GLY A 93 -5.79 4.21 -19.62
N LYS A 94 -6.83 3.63 -19.01
CA LYS A 94 -7.11 3.69 -17.58
C LYS A 94 -6.36 2.61 -16.84
N LEU A 95 -5.52 2.99 -15.86
CA LEU A 95 -4.62 2.06 -15.18
C LEU A 95 -5.28 1.50 -13.90
N LYS A 96 -5.53 0.20 -13.91
CA LYS A 96 -5.98 -0.55 -12.74
C LYS A 96 -4.82 -0.85 -11.79
N ASP A 97 -5.14 -1.05 -10.51
CA ASP A 97 -4.19 -1.47 -9.46
C ASP A 97 -2.99 -0.51 -9.29
N ALA A 98 -3.19 0.79 -9.52
CA ALA A 98 -2.26 1.81 -9.12
C ALA A 98 -2.56 2.26 -7.67
N VAL A 99 -1.55 2.33 -6.83
CA VAL A 99 -1.68 2.85 -5.47
C VAL A 99 -1.42 4.35 -5.48
N VAL A 100 -2.45 5.14 -5.13
CA VAL A 100 -2.34 6.59 -4.96
C VAL A 100 -2.29 6.90 -3.47
N PHE A 101 -1.30 7.67 -3.03
CA PHE A 101 -1.12 7.93 -1.60
C PHE A 101 -0.46 9.29 -1.33
N ILE A 102 -0.76 9.86 -0.16
CA ILE A 102 -0.06 11.03 0.36
C ILE A 102 1.27 10.58 0.97
N GLU A 103 2.39 11.12 0.46
CA GLU A 103 3.73 10.71 0.93
C GLU A 103 3.95 11.00 2.41
N LYS A 104 3.55 12.21 2.85
CA LYS A 104 3.78 12.67 4.23
C LYS A 104 2.62 13.52 4.69
N ILE A 105 2.09 13.16 5.83
CA ILE A 105 1.15 13.94 6.61
C ILE A 105 1.44 13.67 8.09
N ALA A 106 1.46 14.71 8.92
CA ALA A 106 1.88 14.57 10.31
C ALA A 106 0.77 13.99 11.20
N THR A 107 -0.46 14.43 10.97
CA THR A 107 -1.64 14.03 11.73
C THR A 107 -2.88 14.09 10.87
N GLY A 108 -3.93 13.41 11.29
CA GLY A 108 -5.21 13.38 10.59
C GLY A 108 -6.05 12.20 11.05
N LYS A 109 -7.00 11.74 10.22
CA LYS A 109 -7.95 10.68 10.57
C LYS A 109 -7.30 9.41 11.10
N PRO A 110 -8.00 8.64 11.95
CA PRO A 110 -7.54 7.31 12.35
C PRO A 110 -7.35 6.39 11.14
N TRP A 111 -6.55 5.34 11.31
CA TRP A 111 -6.39 4.32 10.29
C TRP A 111 -7.71 3.64 9.95
N GLY A 112 -8.62 3.46 10.94
CA GLY A 112 -9.89 2.80 10.73
C GLY A 112 -9.73 1.45 10.04
N ASP A 113 -10.55 1.16 9.06
CA ASP A 113 -10.50 -0.10 8.28
C ASP A 113 -9.15 -0.33 7.58
N LYS A 114 -8.40 0.75 7.32
CA LYS A 114 -7.06 0.69 6.72
C LYS A 114 -5.97 0.30 7.73
N ALA A 115 -6.28 0.19 9.02
CA ALA A 115 -5.39 -0.38 10.03
C ALA A 115 -5.20 -1.89 9.88
N GLY A 116 -6.06 -2.51 9.09
CA GLY A 116 -6.27 -3.93 9.01
C GLY A 116 -5.08 -4.77 8.58
N LYS A 117 -5.32 -6.06 8.68
CA LYS A 117 -4.42 -7.12 8.26
C LYS A 117 -4.22 -7.07 6.75
N MET A 118 -2.97 -7.16 6.31
CA MET A 118 -2.65 -7.55 4.96
C MET A 118 -2.37 -9.04 4.96
N ASN A 119 -3.22 -9.82 4.28
CA ASN A 119 -3.00 -11.23 4.05
C ASN A 119 -2.78 -11.49 2.56
N PHE A 120 -1.79 -12.31 2.24
CA PHE A 120 -1.60 -12.85 0.91
C PHE A 120 -2.06 -14.29 0.91
N ASP A 121 -3.16 -14.57 0.24
CA ASP A 121 -3.69 -15.90 0.08
C ASP A 121 -3.05 -16.59 -1.12
N PHE A 122 -2.37 -17.71 -0.85
CA PHE A 122 -1.89 -18.63 -1.86
C PHE A 122 -2.99 -19.65 -2.14
N ARG A 123 -3.54 -19.60 -3.35
CA ARG A 123 -4.66 -20.43 -3.75
C ARG A 123 -4.57 -20.78 -5.23
N ASN A 124 -4.82 -22.03 -5.57
CA ASN A 124 -4.77 -22.54 -6.95
C ASN A 124 -3.41 -22.25 -7.62
N CYS A 125 -2.31 -22.41 -6.89
CA CYS A 125 -0.97 -22.01 -7.35
C CYS A 125 -0.93 -20.56 -7.84
N ASP A 126 -1.62 -19.67 -7.14
CA ASP A 126 -1.58 -18.23 -7.40
C ASP A 126 -1.63 -17.43 -6.09
N ILE A 127 -1.50 -16.12 -6.19
CA ILE A 127 -1.69 -15.17 -5.10
C ILE A 127 -2.90 -14.32 -5.45
N ASP A 128 -3.97 -14.40 -4.65
CA ASP A 128 -5.24 -13.72 -4.98
C ASP A 128 -5.05 -12.22 -5.15
N GLN A 129 -4.28 -11.59 -4.29
CA GLN A 129 -4.02 -10.15 -4.35
C GLN A 129 -2.66 -9.84 -4.98
N LYS A 130 -2.66 -9.38 -6.22
CA LYS A 130 -1.44 -9.05 -6.97
C LYS A 130 -0.79 -7.74 -6.55
N ILE A 131 -1.59 -6.74 -6.19
CA ILE A 131 -1.13 -5.42 -5.74
C ILE A 131 -1.83 -5.07 -4.43
N GLY A 132 -1.04 -4.80 -3.40
CA GLY A 132 -1.56 -4.48 -2.09
C GLY A 132 -0.96 -3.20 -1.50
N VAL A 133 -1.44 -2.88 -0.30
CA VAL A 133 -0.89 -1.81 0.53
C VAL A 133 -0.60 -2.37 1.91
N ILE A 134 0.61 -2.15 2.39
CA ILE A 134 1.04 -2.55 3.72
C ILE A 134 1.25 -1.30 4.57
N ARG A 135 0.57 -1.24 5.70
CA ARG A 135 0.74 -0.18 6.68
C ARG A 135 2.09 -0.32 7.41
N ARG A 136 2.78 0.81 7.57
CA ARG A 136 3.96 0.86 8.43
C ARG A 136 3.55 0.84 9.90
N THR A 137 4.21 0.04 10.71
CA THR A 137 4.00 0.02 12.17
C THR A 137 4.47 1.32 12.84
N SER A 138 3.75 1.76 13.88
CA SER A 138 4.16 2.86 14.77
C SER A 138 5.35 2.45 15.65
N ASP A 139 5.95 3.41 16.36
CA ASP A 139 7.03 3.07 17.29
C ASP A 139 6.49 2.37 18.55
N GLU A 140 5.26 2.67 18.96
CA GLU A 140 4.53 1.98 20.02
C GLU A 140 4.27 0.52 19.64
N GLU A 141 3.75 0.27 18.45
CA GLU A 141 3.55 -1.09 17.92
C GLU A 141 4.86 -1.87 17.84
N LYS A 142 5.96 -1.22 17.44
CA LYS A 142 7.28 -1.88 17.46
C LYS A 142 7.73 -2.28 18.84
N LYS A 143 7.47 -1.45 19.85
CA LYS A 143 7.80 -1.78 21.25
C LYS A 143 6.95 -2.93 21.73
N ALA A 144 5.64 -2.87 21.50
CA ALA A 144 4.70 -3.93 21.86
C ALA A 144 5.03 -5.24 21.13
N TRP A 145 5.31 -5.20 19.84
CA TRP A 145 5.77 -6.39 19.11
C TRP A 145 7.05 -6.98 19.69
N LYS A 146 8.04 -6.17 20.06
CA LYS A 146 9.28 -6.67 20.67
C LYS A 146 9.02 -7.37 21.99
N ALA A 147 8.11 -6.86 22.80
CA ALA A 147 7.72 -7.48 24.06
C ALA A 147 7.04 -8.85 23.79
N TYR A 148 6.07 -8.89 22.90
CA TYR A 148 5.40 -10.11 22.49
C TYR A 148 6.38 -11.15 21.90
N ASP A 149 7.28 -10.76 20.99
CA ASP A 149 8.29 -11.65 20.39
C ASP A 149 9.22 -12.26 21.45
N LYS A 150 9.55 -11.49 22.50
CA LYS A 150 10.34 -12.00 23.63
C LYS A 150 9.58 -13.04 24.44
N GLU A 151 8.32 -12.79 24.75
CA GLU A 151 7.46 -13.73 25.47
C GLU A 151 7.17 -14.98 24.63
N LYS A 152 6.93 -14.83 23.34
CA LYS A 152 6.75 -15.95 22.42
C LYS A 152 7.96 -16.89 22.43
N LYS A 153 9.18 -16.35 22.34
CA LYS A 153 10.41 -17.14 22.41
C LYS A 153 10.60 -17.86 23.74
N LYS A 154 10.16 -17.25 24.84
CA LYS A 154 10.17 -17.93 26.15
C LYS A 154 9.15 -19.07 26.20
N ALA A 155 7.93 -18.80 25.70
CA ALA A 155 6.87 -19.81 25.63
C ALA A 155 7.29 -21.01 24.77
N GLU A 156 7.85 -20.75 23.58
CA GLU A 156 8.38 -21.80 22.70
C GLU A 156 9.41 -22.68 23.40
N LYS A 157 10.36 -22.08 24.14
CA LYS A 157 11.35 -22.83 24.95
C LYS A 157 10.70 -23.66 26.05
N ALA A 158 9.60 -23.17 26.63
CA ALA A 158 8.83 -23.85 27.66
C ALA A 158 7.77 -24.81 27.07
N LYS A 159 7.76 -25.05 25.76
CA LYS A 159 6.74 -25.84 25.04
C LYS A 159 5.29 -25.36 25.28
N LYS A 160 5.12 -24.05 25.45
CA LYS A 160 3.83 -23.37 25.60
C LYS A 160 3.52 -22.57 24.35
N THR A 161 2.22 -22.46 24.01
CA THR A 161 1.75 -21.65 22.89
C THR A 161 1.20 -20.32 23.41
N LEU A 162 1.62 -19.21 22.82
CA LEU A 162 0.99 -17.91 23.03
C LEU A 162 -0.05 -17.66 21.94
N PRO A 163 -1.14 -16.91 22.27
CA PRO A 163 -2.05 -16.42 21.25
C PRO A 163 -1.32 -15.67 20.14
N PRO A 164 -1.80 -15.71 18.89
CA PRO A 164 -1.22 -14.93 17.80
C PRO A 164 -1.22 -13.42 18.13
N TRP A 165 -0.21 -12.70 17.62
CA TRP A 165 -0.17 -11.26 17.71
C TRP A 165 -1.33 -10.63 16.95
N THR A 166 -2.17 -9.86 17.63
CA THR A 166 -3.32 -9.15 17.05
C THR A 166 -3.07 -7.66 16.84
N GLY A 167 -1.87 -7.19 17.13
CA GLY A 167 -1.52 -5.78 17.10
C GLY A 167 -1.67 -5.09 18.45
N LEU A 168 -1.40 -3.80 18.49
CA LEU A 168 -1.64 -2.97 19.64
C LEU A 168 -3.16 -2.71 19.74
N GLU A 169 -3.79 -3.14 20.85
CA GLU A 169 -5.24 -2.95 21.11
C GLU A 169 -6.16 -3.46 19.98
N GLY A 170 -5.76 -4.51 19.28
CA GLY A 170 -6.54 -5.04 18.17
C GLY A 170 -6.42 -4.26 16.86
N THR A 171 -5.68 -3.16 16.83
CA THR A 171 -5.48 -2.33 15.62
C THR A 171 -4.48 -2.91 14.62
N GLY A 172 -3.94 -4.05 14.91
CA GLY A 172 -2.85 -4.79 14.32
C GLY A 172 -2.42 -4.52 12.89
N ALA A 173 -1.21 -4.05 12.72
CA ALA A 173 -0.52 -4.13 11.44
C ALA A 173 -0.01 -5.56 11.23
N LEU A 174 -0.90 -6.50 10.98
CA LEU A 174 -0.51 -7.87 10.66
C LEU A 174 -0.18 -7.98 9.17
N LEU A 175 0.93 -8.66 8.92
CA LEU A 175 1.26 -9.17 7.60
C LEU A 175 1.33 -10.68 7.71
N THR A 176 0.45 -11.36 6.98
CA THR A 176 0.36 -12.81 6.93
C THR A 176 0.42 -13.33 5.50
N VAL A 177 0.87 -14.57 5.36
CA VAL A 177 0.73 -15.33 4.11
C VAL A 177 0.10 -16.66 4.49
N THR A 178 -0.99 -17.03 3.81
CA THR A 178 -1.74 -18.25 4.08
C THR A 178 -1.64 -19.20 2.89
N ASN A 179 -1.37 -20.48 3.16
CA ASN A 179 -1.47 -21.52 2.17
C ASN A 179 -2.90 -22.12 2.19
N ASN A 180 -3.65 -21.92 1.11
CA ASN A 180 -5.00 -22.48 0.94
C ASN A 180 -5.05 -23.62 -0.07
N ASP A 181 -3.90 -24.06 -0.60
CA ASP A 181 -3.84 -25.17 -1.54
C ASP A 181 -3.69 -26.51 -0.82
N PRO A 182 -4.57 -27.50 -1.11
CA PRO A 182 -4.46 -28.83 -0.51
C PRO A 182 -3.20 -29.55 -1.03
N GLU A 183 -2.45 -30.18 -0.12
CA GLU A 183 -1.30 -31.04 -0.43
C GLU A 183 -0.17 -30.35 -1.23
N ILE A 184 -0.17 -29.03 -1.29
CA ILE A 184 0.84 -28.25 -1.99
C ILE A 184 1.71 -27.49 -0.99
N LEU A 185 3.02 -27.77 -1.03
CA LEU A 185 4.00 -26.98 -0.33
C LEU A 185 4.20 -25.64 -1.04
N HIS A 186 3.93 -24.55 -0.35
CA HIS A 186 4.38 -23.22 -0.73
C HIS A 186 5.53 -22.75 0.13
N ASN A 187 6.40 -21.91 -0.43
CA ASN A 187 7.48 -21.28 0.30
C ASN A 187 7.51 -19.76 0.02
N PRO A 188 6.63 -18.99 0.72
CA PRO A 188 6.60 -17.55 0.56
C PRO A 188 7.93 -16.89 0.96
N HIS A 189 8.52 -16.16 0.03
CA HIS A 189 9.72 -15.39 0.18
C HIS A 189 9.40 -13.90 -0.01
N GLY A 190 9.48 -13.13 1.07
CA GLY A 190 9.18 -11.70 1.08
C GLY A 190 10.44 -10.87 0.99
N TYR A 191 10.40 -9.82 0.17
CA TYR A 191 11.52 -8.92 -0.07
C TYR A 191 11.14 -7.45 0.14
N SER A 192 12.11 -6.67 0.57
CA SER A 192 12.10 -5.21 0.41
C SER A 192 12.84 -4.86 -0.88
N VAL A 193 12.19 -4.12 -1.77
CA VAL A 193 12.72 -3.76 -3.08
C VAL A 193 13.02 -2.26 -3.14
N VAL A 194 14.27 -1.93 -3.48
CA VAL A 194 14.74 -0.55 -3.66
C VAL A 194 15.47 -0.45 -4.99
N GLY A 195 14.81 0.10 -6.01
CA GLY A 195 15.32 0.10 -7.36
C GLY A 195 15.51 -1.33 -7.90
N ALA A 196 16.74 -1.69 -8.27
CA ALA A 196 17.08 -3.04 -8.73
C ALA A 196 17.49 -4.00 -7.58
N SER A 197 17.61 -3.50 -6.36
CA SER A 197 18.07 -4.31 -5.22
C SER A 197 16.90 -4.94 -4.49
N ARG A 198 17.04 -6.22 -4.15
CA ARG A 198 16.12 -6.97 -3.28
C ARG A 198 16.83 -7.34 -1.98
N LYS A 199 16.14 -7.21 -0.86
CA LYS A 199 16.61 -7.66 0.45
C LYS A 199 15.57 -8.57 1.07
N THR A 200 15.94 -9.81 1.38
CA THR A 200 15.08 -10.76 2.07
C THR A 200 14.59 -10.20 3.40
N LEU A 201 13.31 -10.25 3.61
CA LEU A 201 12.62 -9.95 4.85
C LEU A 201 12.30 -11.23 5.61
N PHE A 202 11.79 -12.22 4.91
CA PHE A 202 11.50 -13.56 5.41
C PHE A 202 11.50 -14.57 4.27
N ASN A 203 11.69 -15.84 4.66
CA ASN A 203 11.47 -17.02 3.84
C ASN A 203 10.89 -18.09 4.77
N LYS A 204 9.68 -18.55 4.50
CA LYS A 204 8.90 -19.40 5.42
C LYS A 204 8.16 -20.49 4.66
N PRO A 205 8.53 -21.77 4.85
CA PRO A 205 7.75 -22.85 4.23
C PRO A 205 6.37 -22.98 4.88
N LEU A 206 5.39 -23.26 4.05
CA LEU A 206 3.99 -23.55 4.41
C LEU A 206 3.63 -24.90 3.77
N PRO A 207 3.93 -26.02 4.44
CA PRO A 207 3.77 -27.35 3.85
C PRO A 207 2.33 -27.79 3.66
N SER A 208 1.40 -27.27 4.46
CA SER A 208 0.03 -27.78 4.52
C SER A 208 -1.01 -26.69 4.27
N GLN A 209 -2.16 -27.10 3.75
CA GLN A 209 -3.34 -26.24 3.68
C GLN A 209 -3.70 -25.70 5.07
N GLY A 210 -4.00 -24.42 5.13
CA GLY A 210 -4.30 -23.70 6.37
C GLY A 210 -3.07 -23.16 7.11
N ASP A 211 -1.86 -23.51 6.68
CA ASP A 211 -0.66 -22.96 7.28
C ASP A 211 -0.57 -21.45 7.07
N VAL A 212 -0.16 -20.74 8.12
CA VAL A 212 -0.04 -19.28 8.12
C VAL A 212 1.35 -18.85 8.55
N ALA A 213 2.05 -18.14 7.69
CA ALA A 213 3.24 -17.40 8.08
C ALA A 213 2.86 -16.01 8.61
N GLU A 214 2.93 -15.80 9.91
CA GLU A 214 2.83 -14.48 10.53
C GLU A 214 4.20 -13.79 10.43
N VAL A 215 4.27 -12.69 9.68
CA VAL A 215 5.53 -12.01 9.35
C VAL A 215 5.52 -10.50 9.67
N THR A 216 4.63 -10.07 10.55
CA THR A 216 4.49 -8.67 11.01
C THR A 216 5.80 -8.06 11.49
N ALA A 217 6.65 -8.86 12.16
CA ALA A 217 7.96 -8.40 12.62
C ALA A 217 8.84 -7.85 11.52
N THR A 218 8.62 -8.27 10.27
CA THR A 218 9.41 -7.81 9.12
C THR A 218 9.14 -6.35 8.79
N LEU A 219 7.96 -5.82 9.14
CA LEU A 219 7.57 -4.42 8.91
C LEU A 219 8.51 -3.43 9.61
N LYS A 220 9.15 -3.84 10.70
CA LYS A 220 10.19 -3.03 11.37
C LYS A 220 11.44 -2.80 10.52
N LYS A 221 11.68 -3.66 9.53
CA LYS A 221 12.84 -3.57 8.63
C LYS A 221 12.67 -2.49 7.57
N PHE A 222 11.44 -2.07 7.25
CA PHE A 222 11.20 -0.94 6.36
C PHE A 222 11.54 0.37 7.07
N LYS A 223 12.46 1.13 6.49
CA LYS A 223 12.93 2.39 7.09
C LYS A 223 12.14 3.57 6.55
N ALA A 224 11.66 4.43 7.45
CA ALA A 224 10.99 5.70 7.07
C ALA A 224 11.92 6.69 6.39
N LYS A 225 13.23 6.42 6.37
CA LYS A 225 14.26 7.40 6.04
C LYS A 225 15.42 6.80 5.29
N GLY A 226 15.90 7.60 4.38
CA GLY A 226 17.13 7.48 3.65
C GLY A 226 17.00 8.17 2.31
N LYS A 227 18.13 8.44 1.65
CA LYS A 227 18.17 8.87 0.24
C LYS A 227 17.55 7.80 -0.68
N LYS A 228 17.47 6.56 -0.20
CA LYS A 228 16.77 5.43 -0.84
C LYS A 228 15.52 5.15 -0.03
N LYS A 229 14.36 5.47 -0.56
CA LYS A 229 13.07 5.05 0.00
C LYS A 229 12.94 3.55 -0.27
N ASP A 230 12.63 2.75 0.76
CA ASP A 230 12.13 1.40 0.54
C ASP A 230 10.80 1.55 -0.17
N THR A 231 10.77 1.24 -1.44
CA THR A 231 9.67 1.65 -2.29
C THR A 231 8.54 0.66 -2.23
N HIS A 232 8.82 -0.63 -2.19
CA HIS A 232 7.76 -1.60 -2.10
C HIS A 232 8.20 -2.94 -1.50
N PHE A 233 7.20 -3.72 -1.11
CA PHE A 233 7.30 -5.11 -0.74
C PHE A 233 7.04 -5.97 -1.98
N PHE A 234 7.82 -7.03 -2.15
CA PHE A 234 7.63 -8.02 -3.17
C PHE A 234 7.55 -9.40 -2.52
N LEU A 235 6.59 -10.18 -2.92
CA LEU A 235 6.36 -11.55 -2.48
C LEU A 235 6.46 -12.49 -3.68
N GLN A 236 7.16 -13.61 -3.48
CA GLN A 236 7.25 -14.67 -4.46
C GLN A 236 7.19 -16.02 -3.75
N CYS A 237 6.69 -17.05 -4.41
CA CYS A 237 6.82 -18.42 -3.92
C CYS A 237 8.09 -19.05 -4.54
N ASP A 238 9.02 -19.56 -3.69
CA ASP A 238 10.24 -20.20 -4.20
C ASP A 238 9.98 -21.55 -4.88
N GLN A 239 8.82 -22.20 -4.59
CA GLN A 239 8.40 -23.43 -5.26
C GLN A 239 7.75 -23.16 -6.62
N HIS A 240 7.11 -21.98 -6.77
CA HIS A 240 6.31 -21.59 -7.92
C HIS A 240 6.62 -20.12 -8.25
N ASN A 241 7.70 -19.91 -8.98
CA ASN A 241 8.26 -18.56 -9.26
C ASN A 241 7.32 -17.62 -10.02
N PHE A 242 6.26 -18.16 -10.61
CA PHE A 242 5.20 -17.39 -11.27
C PHE A 242 4.17 -16.81 -10.28
N MET A 243 4.15 -17.29 -9.03
CA MET A 243 3.32 -16.73 -7.97
C MET A 243 4.00 -15.52 -7.37
N GLU A 244 3.54 -14.34 -7.73
CA GLU A 244 4.12 -13.07 -7.31
C GLU A 244 3.06 -12.06 -6.93
N ALA A 245 3.37 -11.22 -5.94
CA ALA A 245 2.59 -10.06 -5.56
C ALA A 245 3.49 -8.90 -5.13
N ASP A 246 2.99 -7.70 -5.28
CA ASP A 246 3.66 -6.47 -4.87
C ASP A 246 2.79 -5.69 -3.87
N ALA A 247 3.40 -4.93 -2.97
CA ALA A 247 2.65 -4.03 -2.12
C ALA A 247 3.41 -2.73 -1.84
N ARG A 248 2.69 -1.62 -1.85
CA ARG A 248 3.25 -0.34 -1.44
C ARG A 248 3.23 -0.23 0.08
N ILE A 249 4.33 0.24 0.66
CA ILE A 249 4.39 0.55 2.09
C ILE A 249 3.93 2.00 2.27
N VAL A 250 2.90 2.19 3.07
CA VAL A 250 2.35 3.51 3.39
C VAL A 250 2.54 3.87 4.87
N TRP A 251 2.60 5.15 5.16
CA TRP A 251 2.94 5.71 6.46
C TRP A 251 1.76 6.40 7.13
N ASN A 252 0.65 6.51 6.42
CA ASN A 252 -0.57 7.18 6.82
C ASN A 252 -1.78 6.56 6.10
N PRO A 253 -3.01 6.77 6.56
CA PRO A 253 -4.22 6.15 5.99
C PRO A 253 -4.74 6.82 4.71
N TYR A 254 -4.03 7.81 4.18
CA TYR A 254 -4.44 8.57 3.01
C TYR A 254 -3.94 7.92 1.72
N TYR A 255 -4.59 6.83 1.33
CA TYR A 255 -4.31 6.11 0.09
C TYR A 255 -5.58 5.52 -0.52
N SER A 256 -5.51 5.19 -1.80
CA SER A 256 -6.52 4.48 -2.57
C SER A 256 -5.84 3.58 -3.59
N ILE A 257 -6.50 2.51 -4.01
CA ILE A 257 -6.07 1.66 -5.12
C ILE A 257 -7.07 1.88 -6.26
N THR A 258 -6.58 2.07 -7.48
CA THR A 258 -7.45 2.34 -8.63
C THR A 258 -8.21 1.11 -9.08
N GLY A 259 -9.49 1.28 -9.40
CA GLY A 259 -10.31 0.28 -10.06
C GLY A 259 -10.01 0.13 -11.55
N ALA A 260 -10.85 -0.64 -12.26
CA ALA A 260 -10.71 -0.88 -13.71
C ALA A 260 -10.85 0.39 -14.56
N ASP A 261 -11.53 1.40 -14.05
CA ASP A 261 -11.70 2.72 -14.63
C ASP A 261 -10.55 3.69 -14.35
N GLY A 262 -9.54 3.23 -13.58
CA GLY A 262 -8.42 4.03 -13.13
C GLY A 262 -8.78 5.08 -12.07
N ALA A 263 -10.02 5.14 -11.61
CA ALA A 263 -10.48 6.14 -10.65
C ALA A 263 -9.95 5.86 -9.24
N PHE A 264 -9.71 6.94 -8.48
CA PHE A 264 -9.38 6.89 -7.06
C PHE A 264 -10.02 8.04 -6.30
N LYS A 265 -10.20 7.85 -4.99
CA LYS A 265 -10.63 8.89 -4.06
C LYS A 265 -9.96 8.69 -2.69
N ILE A 266 -9.49 9.79 -2.10
CA ILE A 266 -8.90 9.85 -0.77
C ILE A 266 -9.63 10.94 0.01
N ASP A 267 -10.33 10.56 1.08
CA ASP A 267 -11.16 11.46 1.88
C ASP A 267 -10.57 11.75 3.26
N GLY A 268 -11.12 12.79 3.90
CA GLY A 268 -10.81 13.14 5.28
C GLY A 268 -9.46 13.83 5.45
N ILE A 269 -8.96 14.50 4.40
CA ILE A 269 -7.65 15.13 4.39
C ILE A 269 -7.75 16.52 5.05
N PRO A 270 -6.88 16.84 6.03
CA PRO A 270 -6.74 18.20 6.54
C PRO A 270 -6.35 19.18 5.43
N ALA A 271 -6.79 20.44 5.53
CA ALA A 271 -6.36 21.47 4.60
C ALA A 271 -4.83 21.61 4.61
N GLY A 272 -4.23 21.70 3.42
CA GLY A 272 -2.78 21.76 3.29
C GLY A 272 -2.27 21.50 1.89
N LYS A 273 -0.96 21.55 1.72
CA LYS A 273 -0.27 21.24 0.46
C LYS A 273 0.50 19.94 0.62
N TYR A 274 0.21 18.96 -0.24
CA TYR A 274 0.70 17.60 -0.09
C TYR A 274 1.38 17.09 -1.37
N LYS A 275 2.42 16.28 -1.20
CA LYS A 275 2.94 15.44 -2.27
C LYS A 275 2.12 14.17 -2.34
N VAL A 276 1.47 13.99 -3.48
CA VAL A 276 0.63 12.82 -3.78
C VAL A 276 1.31 12.03 -4.87
N THR A 277 1.48 10.75 -4.64
CA THR A 277 2.17 9.83 -5.55
C THR A 277 1.21 8.76 -6.03
N ALA A 278 1.15 8.55 -7.34
CA ALA A 278 0.57 7.37 -7.96
C ALA A 278 1.71 6.40 -8.33
N TRP A 279 1.61 5.16 -7.88
CA TRP A 279 2.61 4.13 -8.06
C TRP A 279 2.01 2.83 -8.57
N GLN A 280 2.70 2.18 -9.48
CA GLN A 280 2.43 0.81 -9.90
C GLN A 280 3.78 0.12 -10.16
N PRO A 281 4.03 -1.09 -9.63
CA PRO A 281 5.38 -1.67 -9.56
C PRO A 281 6.08 -1.80 -10.92
N TYR A 282 5.32 -2.05 -11.98
CA TYR A 282 5.87 -2.35 -13.30
C TYR A 282 5.98 -1.15 -14.24
N VAL A 283 5.31 -0.04 -13.92
CA VAL A 283 5.38 1.20 -14.72
C VAL A 283 5.97 2.38 -13.93
N GLY A 284 6.20 2.22 -12.65
CA GLY A 284 6.89 3.21 -11.80
C GLY A 284 5.95 4.15 -11.06
N GLU A 285 6.41 5.37 -10.79
CA GLU A 285 5.67 6.33 -10.00
C GLU A 285 5.73 7.74 -10.58
N VAL A 286 4.66 8.52 -10.34
CA VAL A 286 4.58 9.94 -10.62
C VAL A 286 4.08 10.65 -9.39
N THR A 287 4.76 11.74 -9.01
CA THR A 287 4.40 12.58 -7.85
C THR A 287 4.05 13.98 -8.31
N GLN A 288 3.00 14.55 -7.74
CA GLN A 288 2.64 15.95 -7.91
C GLN A 288 2.25 16.59 -6.58
N GLU A 289 2.34 17.91 -6.50
CA GLU A 289 1.82 18.67 -5.36
C GLU A 289 0.34 18.96 -5.56
N VAL A 290 -0.46 18.72 -4.52
CA VAL A 290 -1.90 18.95 -4.51
C VAL A 290 -2.25 19.81 -3.31
N THR A 291 -2.93 20.94 -3.55
CA THR A 291 -3.47 21.77 -2.48
C THR A 291 -4.88 21.30 -2.16
N VAL A 292 -5.12 20.98 -0.89
CA VAL A 292 -6.40 20.50 -0.38
C VAL A 292 -6.99 21.58 0.53
N GLY A 293 -8.20 22.00 0.20
CA GLY A 293 -9.03 22.88 1.06
C GLY A 293 -10.11 22.07 1.78
N ALA A 294 -11.25 22.73 2.08
CA ALA A 294 -12.41 22.08 2.70
C ALA A 294 -13.23 21.20 1.73
N GLY A 295 -12.93 21.22 0.44
CA GLY A 295 -13.66 20.48 -0.60
C GLY A 295 -12.81 19.47 -1.34
N ALA A 296 -13.31 19.04 -2.50
CA ALA A 296 -12.64 18.09 -3.36
C ALA A 296 -11.56 18.75 -4.21
N ALA A 297 -10.31 18.31 -4.09
CA ALA A 297 -9.25 18.63 -5.02
C ALA A 297 -9.19 17.58 -6.14
N LYS A 298 -8.90 18.00 -7.36
CA LYS A 298 -8.74 17.10 -8.51
C LYS A 298 -7.26 16.87 -8.79
N ALA A 299 -6.87 15.61 -8.94
CA ALA A 299 -5.51 15.22 -9.30
C ALA A 299 -5.53 14.02 -10.26
N ASN A 300 -5.04 14.21 -11.49
CA ASN A 300 -4.89 13.10 -12.43
C ASN A 300 -3.42 12.77 -12.60
N PHE A 301 -3.12 11.49 -12.74
CA PHE A 301 -1.76 10.99 -12.90
C PHE A 301 -1.63 10.24 -14.22
N THR A 302 -0.50 10.40 -14.89
CA THR A 302 -0.17 9.64 -16.09
C THR A 302 1.17 8.96 -15.90
N LEU A 303 1.14 7.63 -15.80
CA LEU A 303 2.34 6.81 -15.73
C LEU A 303 2.73 6.38 -17.15
N LYS A 304 4.03 6.23 -17.41
CA LYS A 304 4.54 5.86 -18.72
C LYS A 304 4.74 4.35 -18.80
N ALA A 305 4.20 3.72 -19.83
CA ALA A 305 4.46 2.32 -20.12
C ALA A 305 5.96 2.05 -20.26
N ARG A 306 6.41 0.92 -19.73
CA ARG A 306 7.80 0.47 -19.79
C ARG A 306 7.86 -0.93 -20.36
N LYS A 307 8.95 -1.28 -21.03
CA LYS A 307 9.24 -2.68 -21.33
C LYS A 307 9.45 -3.39 -19.99
N LEU A 308 8.75 -4.49 -19.77
CA LEU A 308 9.00 -5.32 -18.59
C LEU A 308 10.39 -5.95 -18.77
N LYS A 309 11.25 -5.70 -17.80
CA LYS A 309 12.42 -6.56 -17.61
C LYS A 309 11.92 -7.83 -16.93
N ALA A 310 12.40 -8.97 -17.37
CA ALA A 310 12.21 -10.21 -16.63
C ALA A 310 12.60 -9.96 -15.16
N SER A 311 11.83 -10.51 -14.24
CA SER A 311 12.22 -10.45 -12.81
C SER A 311 13.66 -10.95 -12.69
N PRO A 312 14.56 -10.23 -11.98
CA PRO A 312 15.87 -10.78 -11.73
C PRO A 312 15.72 -12.15 -11.06
N PRO A 313 16.61 -13.11 -11.37
CA PRO A 313 16.57 -14.40 -10.71
C PRO A 313 16.66 -14.20 -9.18
N PRO A 314 16.09 -15.11 -8.38
CA PRO A 314 16.27 -15.08 -6.94
C PRO A 314 17.78 -15.02 -6.65
N ASP A 315 18.16 -14.19 -5.69
CA ASP A 315 19.54 -14.14 -5.22
C ASP A 315 19.94 -15.55 -4.81
N LYS A 316 21.01 -16.06 -5.46
CA LYS A 316 21.63 -17.34 -5.13
C LYS A 316 22.25 -17.29 -3.73
#